data_bf5afce26f7105fc69788d398e298ba6
#
_entry.id   bf5afce26f7105fc69788d398e298ba6
#
_cell.length_a   1.000
_cell.length_b   1.000
_cell.length_c   1.000
_cell.angle_alpha   90.00
_cell.angle_beta   90.00
_cell.angle_gamma   90.00
#
_symmetry.space_group_name_H-M   'P 1'
#
loop_
_entity.id
_entity.type
_entity.pdbx_description
1 polymer ?
#
loop_
_entity_poly.entity_id
_entity_poly.type
_entity_poly.pdbx_seq_one_letter_code
_entity_poly.pdbx_strand_id
1 'polypeptide(L)'
;MIKPSLIELERISDKYDIVPVCKEIFSDIRTPINVLRALKHISSTTYLLESAETNEKWGRYSFLGFNPSLEIFCKNHQMTIKGAMTSTFTTDNPTKEIRKILQQYKSPRFDFLPTFTGGLVGYFAYEYIRYSEPKLDFKDVEDISFNDVDLMLFDKVIAFDHYKKKIILIVNIKTNDLEKNYNKAIRELNELADLVAKGQQAPITEGKLLSEFKSEFTPEEYEDVVRKTQAYIKEGDIFQAVPSNRKQADFSGSLLNAYRVLRTTNPSPYMFYLSGKDIELTGASPETLVKLQNGLLETFPIAGTMPRGKNELEDKAFEDILIHDDKELAEHNMLVDLGRNDLGKISEFNSVKVTSFHKIERFSHVMHITSTVQGKIRPEFDALDAINAALPAGTLSGAPKIRAIEILHELEKSPRGIYGGAIGYLDFSGNMDVCIGIRMAVAKQGKVFVRSGGGVVKDSIPQNEYQETVNKAQSMIEAIKKA
;
A
#
# COMPACT_ATOMS: atom_id res chain seq x y z
N MET A 1 29.32 7.92 -10.36
CA MET A 1 30.13 6.71 -10.09
C MET A 1 29.18 5.51 -10.11
N ILE A 2 29.58 4.42 -10.77
CA ILE A 2 28.80 3.17 -10.80
C ILE A 2 29.21 2.32 -9.59
N LYS A 3 28.24 1.72 -8.90
CA LYS A 3 28.45 0.84 -7.73
C LYS A 3 27.46 -0.34 -7.78
N PRO A 4 27.83 -1.51 -7.26
CA PRO A 4 29.19 -1.93 -6.93
C PRO A 4 30.06 -2.04 -8.20
N SER A 5 31.39 -2.18 -8.06
CA SER A 5 32.29 -2.51 -9.18
C SER A 5 32.10 -3.97 -9.61
N LEU A 6 32.51 -4.30 -10.82
CA LEU A 6 32.45 -5.68 -11.32
C LEU A 6 33.20 -6.66 -10.39
N ILE A 7 34.40 -6.28 -9.93
CA ILE A 7 35.23 -7.10 -9.01
C ILE A 7 34.51 -7.37 -7.68
N GLU A 8 33.77 -6.39 -7.14
CA GLU A 8 32.98 -6.60 -5.92
C GLU A 8 31.82 -7.57 -6.17
N LEU A 9 31.18 -7.48 -7.34
CA LEU A 9 30.09 -8.38 -7.71
C LEU A 9 30.57 -9.82 -7.98
N GLU A 10 31.72 -10.02 -8.61
CA GLU A 10 32.31 -11.34 -8.86
C GLU A 10 32.51 -12.14 -7.56
N ARG A 11 32.81 -11.48 -6.45
CA ARG A 11 33.01 -12.13 -5.13
C ARG A 11 31.74 -12.70 -4.50
N ILE A 12 30.57 -12.24 -4.94
CA ILE A 12 29.30 -12.60 -4.32
C ILE A 12 28.31 -13.24 -5.30
N SER A 13 28.57 -13.17 -6.60
CA SER A 13 27.64 -13.58 -7.66
C SER A 13 27.14 -15.02 -7.53
N ASP A 14 27.98 -15.93 -7.05
CA ASP A 14 27.62 -17.35 -6.87
C ASP A 14 26.49 -17.60 -5.84
N LYS A 15 26.18 -16.60 -5.00
CA LYS A 15 25.17 -16.71 -3.93
C LYS A 15 23.81 -16.14 -4.31
N TYR A 16 23.72 -15.45 -5.45
CA TYR A 16 22.56 -14.70 -5.87
C TYR A 16 22.24 -14.90 -7.34
N ASP A 17 20.95 -14.80 -7.69
CA ASP A 17 20.48 -14.93 -9.07
C ASP A 17 20.60 -13.61 -9.82
N ILE A 18 20.43 -12.50 -9.09
CA ILE A 18 20.56 -11.14 -9.60
C ILE A 18 21.36 -10.27 -8.62
N VAL A 19 21.91 -9.18 -9.15
CA VAL A 19 22.60 -8.16 -8.35
C VAL A 19 22.24 -6.77 -8.83
N PRO A 20 21.99 -5.80 -7.91
CA PRO A 20 21.73 -4.42 -8.27
C PRO A 20 23.02 -3.69 -8.62
N VAL A 21 23.00 -2.97 -9.74
CA VAL A 21 24.03 -2.00 -10.14
C VAL A 21 23.40 -0.62 -10.14
N CYS A 22 24.05 0.37 -9.56
CA CYS A 22 23.48 1.70 -9.43
C CYS A 22 24.41 2.82 -9.90
N LYS A 23 23.76 3.95 -10.25
CA LYS A 23 24.40 5.24 -10.55
C LYS A 23 23.70 6.33 -9.76
N GLU A 24 24.46 7.12 -9.02
CA GLU A 24 23.95 8.30 -8.33
C GLU A 24 24.07 9.55 -9.23
N ILE A 25 23.02 10.37 -9.25
CA ILE A 25 22.99 11.71 -9.85
C ILE A 25 22.39 12.71 -8.87
N PHE A 26 22.53 14.03 -9.10
CA PHE A 26 21.92 15.05 -8.24
C PHE A 26 20.41 15.14 -8.47
N SER A 27 19.65 15.45 -7.41
CA SER A 27 18.18 15.55 -7.45
C SER A 27 17.65 16.96 -7.72
N ASP A 28 18.51 17.89 -8.09
CA ASP A 28 18.18 19.28 -8.40
C ASP A 28 17.67 19.50 -9.83
N ILE A 29 17.67 18.44 -10.64
CA ILE A 29 17.31 18.51 -12.07
C ILE A 29 15.80 18.45 -12.27
N ARG A 30 15.10 17.52 -11.58
CA ARG A 30 13.65 17.27 -11.72
C ARG A 30 13.03 16.72 -10.44
N THR A 31 11.74 16.98 -10.29
CA THR A 31 10.92 16.39 -9.21
C THR A 31 10.47 14.97 -9.56
N PRO A 32 10.05 14.13 -8.59
CA PRO A 32 9.45 12.82 -8.85
C PRO A 32 8.29 12.85 -9.86
N ILE A 33 7.42 13.87 -9.79
CA ILE A 33 6.31 14.06 -10.76
C ILE A 33 6.81 14.31 -12.17
N ASN A 34 7.86 15.13 -12.34
CA ASN A 34 8.43 15.39 -13.66
C ASN A 34 9.03 14.12 -14.26
N VAL A 35 9.70 13.31 -13.43
CA VAL A 35 10.25 12.01 -13.86
C VAL A 35 9.12 11.05 -14.17
N LEU A 36 8.08 10.93 -13.33
CA LEU A 36 6.91 10.09 -13.63
C LEU A 36 6.29 10.43 -15.00
N ARG A 37 6.15 11.73 -15.32
CA ARG A 37 5.64 12.16 -16.63
C ARG A 37 6.56 11.77 -17.78
N ALA A 38 7.88 11.79 -17.57
CA ALA A 38 8.82 11.28 -18.58
C ALA A 38 8.70 9.77 -18.77
N LEU A 39 8.49 9.01 -17.69
CA LEU A 39 8.23 7.58 -17.75
C LEU A 39 6.90 7.27 -18.45
N LYS A 40 5.83 8.02 -18.16
CA LYS A 40 4.50 7.88 -18.83
C LYS A 40 4.55 8.20 -20.33
N HIS A 41 5.54 8.94 -20.80
CA HIS A 41 5.73 9.19 -22.23
C HIS A 41 6.17 7.94 -22.99
N ILE A 42 6.88 7.03 -22.31
CA ILE A 42 7.48 5.83 -22.91
C ILE A 42 6.86 4.52 -22.42
N SER A 43 5.98 4.57 -21.41
CA SER A 43 5.35 3.39 -20.82
C SER A 43 3.93 3.71 -20.36
N SER A 44 2.99 2.83 -20.70
CA SER A 44 1.62 2.88 -20.13
C SER A 44 1.56 2.39 -18.69
N THR A 45 2.58 1.62 -18.26
CA THR A 45 2.65 1.01 -16.94
C THR A 45 3.76 1.67 -16.14
N THR A 46 3.37 2.41 -15.10
CA THR A 46 4.28 3.16 -14.25
C THR A 46 3.78 3.17 -12.81
N TYR A 47 4.70 3.36 -11.87
CA TYR A 47 4.34 3.65 -10.48
C TYR A 47 5.16 4.80 -9.90
N LEU A 48 4.60 5.41 -8.86
CA LEU A 48 5.27 6.32 -7.94
C LEU A 48 4.80 5.98 -6.53
N LEU A 49 5.74 5.62 -5.66
CA LEU A 49 5.54 5.41 -4.24
C LEU A 49 6.35 6.47 -3.50
N GLU A 50 5.68 7.27 -2.67
CA GLU A 50 6.28 8.36 -1.90
C GLU A 50 5.80 8.31 -0.44
N SER A 51 6.47 9.05 0.41
CA SER A 51 5.94 9.45 1.71
C SER A 51 5.99 10.96 1.83
N ALA A 52 4.95 11.54 2.40
CA ALA A 52 4.93 12.98 2.66
C ALA A 52 5.71 13.38 3.93
N GLU A 53 6.09 12.42 4.75
CA GLU A 53 6.93 12.66 5.92
C GLU A 53 8.39 12.84 5.51
N THR A 54 9.07 13.83 6.10
CA THR A 54 10.43 14.23 5.71
C THR A 54 11.47 13.94 6.78
N ASN A 55 11.32 12.87 7.55
CA ASN A 55 12.32 12.49 8.54
C ASN A 55 13.20 11.32 8.06
N GLU A 56 14.33 11.04 8.77
CA GLU A 56 15.28 9.99 8.37
C GLU A 56 14.70 8.57 8.33
N LYS A 57 13.64 8.32 9.10
CA LYS A 57 12.98 7.00 9.20
C LYS A 57 11.81 6.85 8.25
N TRP A 58 11.06 7.93 8.03
CA TRP A 58 9.88 7.98 7.20
C TRP A 58 10.07 9.02 6.10
N GLY A 59 9.68 8.68 4.87
CA GLY A 59 9.68 9.64 3.78
C GLY A 59 11.03 9.97 3.17
N ARG A 60 12.06 9.19 3.50
CA ARG A 60 13.39 9.41 2.91
C ARG A 60 13.41 9.19 1.41
N TYR A 61 12.65 8.22 0.90
CA TYR A 61 12.70 7.82 -0.50
C TYR A 61 11.37 8.01 -1.22
N SER A 62 11.46 8.40 -2.51
CA SER A 62 10.39 8.19 -3.49
C SER A 62 10.89 7.19 -4.52
N PHE A 63 10.07 6.19 -4.85
CA PHE A 63 10.40 5.13 -5.80
C PHE A 63 9.54 5.24 -7.05
N LEU A 64 10.17 5.12 -8.22
CA LEU A 64 9.50 5.09 -9.52
C LEU A 64 9.99 3.91 -10.34
N GLY A 65 9.09 3.37 -11.15
CA GLY A 65 9.40 2.35 -12.14
C GLY A 65 8.47 2.40 -13.34
N PHE A 66 8.87 1.70 -14.37
CA PHE A 66 8.19 1.64 -15.65
C PHE A 66 8.57 0.37 -16.42
N ASN A 67 7.77 -0.01 -17.41
CA ASN A 67 7.99 -1.19 -18.24
C ASN A 67 8.29 -2.44 -17.42
N PRO A 68 7.34 -2.99 -16.65
CA PRO A 68 7.55 -4.20 -15.87
C PRO A 68 7.95 -5.36 -16.76
N SER A 69 8.87 -6.21 -16.29
CA SER A 69 9.31 -7.41 -17.01
C SER A 69 8.32 -8.57 -16.88
N LEU A 70 7.50 -8.57 -15.82
CA LEU A 70 6.38 -9.49 -15.60
C LEU A 70 5.18 -8.73 -15.05
N GLU A 71 3.98 -9.19 -15.42
CA GLU A 71 2.71 -8.81 -14.80
C GLU A 71 2.03 -10.08 -14.26
N ILE A 72 1.57 -10.05 -13.03
CA ILE A 72 1.00 -11.18 -12.30
C ILE A 72 -0.40 -10.80 -11.84
N PHE A 73 -1.40 -11.49 -12.35
CA PHE A 73 -2.80 -11.29 -11.97
C PHE A 73 -3.37 -12.58 -11.40
N CYS A 74 -4.15 -12.48 -10.35
CA CYS A 74 -4.96 -13.59 -9.86
C CYS A 74 -6.37 -13.09 -9.56
N LYS A 75 -7.37 -13.83 -10.01
CA LYS A 75 -8.77 -13.61 -9.67
C LYS A 75 -9.51 -14.93 -9.63
N ASN A 76 -10.28 -15.16 -8.57
CA ASN A 76 -11.11 -16.35 -8.42
C ASN A 76 -10.35 -17.62 -8.84
N HIS A 77 -9.17 -17.86 -8.23
CA HIS A 77 -8.27 -18.99 -8.50
C HIS A 77 -7.63 -19.03 -9.91
N GLN A 78 -8.01 -18.15 -10.83
CA GLN A 78 -7.36 -18.04 -12.14
C GLN A 78 -6.17 -17.10 -12.05
N MET A 79 -4.97 -17.65 -12.21
CA MET A 79 -3.72 -16.89 -12.20
C MET A 79 -3.16 -16.76 -13.59
N THR A 80 -2.79 -15.54 -13.96
CA THR A 80 -2.13 -15.21 -15.23
C THR A 80 -0.80 -14.53 -14.96
N ILE A 81 0.26 -15.05 -15.57
CA ILE A 81 1.60 -14.47 -15.55
C ILE A 81 1.94 -14.06 -16.97
N LYS A 82 2.14 -12.76 -17.21
CA LYS A 82 2.54 -12.19 -18.50
C LYS A 82 3.99 -11.72 -18.42
N GLY A 83 4.80 -12.21 -19.34
CA GLY A 83 6.17 -11.82 -19.56
C GLY A 83 6.55 -12.07 -21.01
N ALA A 84 7.72 -12.65 -21.26
CA ALA A 84 8.11 -13.09 -22.60
C ALA A 84 7.10 -14.11 -23.19
N MET A 85 6.50 -14.91 -22.33
CA MET A 85 5.35 -15.77 -22.63
C MET A 85 4.26 -15.49 -21.61
N THR A 86 3.00 -15.71 -22.03
CA THR A 86 1.83 -15.62 -21.15
C THR A 86 1.41 -17.03 -20.76
N SER A 87 1.23 -17.26 -19.46
CA SER A 87 0.67 -18.50 -18.91
C SER A 87 -0.55 -18.18 -18.05
N THR A 88 -1.61 -18.98 -18.19
CA THR A 88 -2.81 -18.91 -17.34
C THR A 88 -3.13 -20.29 -16.81
N PHE A 89 -3.38 -20.39 -15.52
CA PHE A 89 -3.67 -21.65 -14.85
C PHE A 89 -4.48 -21.43 -13.57
N THR A 90 -5.09 -22.49 -13.06
CA THR A 90 -5.85 -22.43 -11.80
C THR A 90 -4.91 -22.75 -10.64
N THR A 91 -5.03 -21.99 -9.54
CA THR A 91 -4.28 -22.22 -8.29
C THR A 91 -5.12 -21.86 -7.07
N ASP A 92 -5.07 -22.73 -6.06
CA ASP A 92 -5.64 -22.44 -4.73
C ASP A 92 -4.65 -21.73 -3.81
N ASN A 93 -3.42 -21.51 -4.28
CA ASN A 93 -2.35 -20.88 -3.51
C ASN A 93 -1.52 -19.93 -4.36
N PRO A 94 -2.04 -18.72 -4.66
CA PRO A 94 -1.30 -17.70 -5.39
C PRO A 94 0.02 -17.32 -4.70
N THR A 95 0.06 -17.31 -3.36
CA THR A 95 1.28 -17.08 -2.57
C THR A 95 2.41 -17.98 -3.01
N LYS A 96 2.15 -19.27 -3.17
CA LYS A 96 3.16 -20.26 -3.58
C LYS A 96 3.70 -19.96 -4.99
N GLU A 97 2.84 -19.56 -5.89
CA GLU A 97 3.24 -19.26 -7.28
C GLU A 97 4.05 -17.96 -7.37
N ILE A 98 3.64 -16.91 -6.63
CA ILE A 98 4.41 -15.66 -6.52
C ILE A 98 5.78 -15.94 -5.88
N ARG A 99 5.84 -16.76 -4.83
CA ARG A 99 7.10 -17.16 -4.18
C ARG A 99 8.07 -17.85 -5.15
N LYS A 100 7.58 -18.74 -6.02
CA LYS A 100 8.41 -19.38 -7.07
C LYS A 100 9.00 -18.35 -8.03
N ILE A 101 8.28 -17.28 -8.34
CA ILE A 101 8.80 -16.20 -9.18
C ILE A 101 9.90 -15.46 -8.42
N LEU A 102 9.63 -14.99 -7.19
CA LEU A 102 10.61 -14.24 -6.39
C LEU A 102 11.89 -15.04 -6.11
N GLN A 103 11.79 -16.35 -5.94
CA GLN A 103 12.94 -17.24 -5.73
C GLN A 103 13.93 -17.25 -6.91
N GLN A 104 13.52 -16.82 -8.11
CA GLN A 104 14.40 -16.69 -9.28
C GLN A 104 15.14 -15.34 -9.34
N TYR A 105 14.94 -14.50 -8.32
CA TYR A 105 15.46 -13.12 -8.25
C TYR A 105 16.17 -12.85 -6.91
N LYS A 106 16.74 -13.85 -6.28
CA LYS A 106 17.47 -13.65 -5.02
C LYS A 106 18.59 -12.62 -5.19
N SER A 107 18.54 -11.54 -4.42
CA SER A 107 19.41 -10.38 -4.52
C SER A 107 20.13 -10.07 -3.21
N PRO A 108 21.40 -9.59 -3.24
CA PRO A 108 22.10 -9.10 -2.06
C PRO A 108 21.54 -7.76 -1.59
N ARG A 109 21.78 -7.46 -0.32
CA ARG A 109 21.56 -6.11 0.26
C ARG A 109 22.88 -5.36 0.33
N PHE A 110 22.81 -4.06 0.04
CA PHE A 110 23.93 -3.14 0.21
C PHE A 110 23.47 -1.94 1.03
N ASP A 111 24.20 -1.56 2.07
CA ASP A 111 23.85 -0.47 2.98
C ASP A 111 23.80 0.91 2.30
N PHE A 112 24.45 1.04 1.16
CA PHE A 112 24.42 2.29 0.37
C PHE A 112 23.20 2.40 -0.56
N LEU A 113 22.42 1.33 -0.72
CA LEU A 113 21.19 1.32 -1.51
C LEU A 113 19.94 1.54 -0.64
N PRO A 114 18.84 2.01 -1.24
CA PRO A 114 17.56 2.13 -0.55
C PRO A 114 16.97 0.75 -0.19
N THR A 115 15.90 0.76 0.59
CA THR A 115 15.18 -0.46 1.03
C THR A 115 14.48 -1.18 -0.10
N PHE A 116 14.19 -0.50 -1.20
CA PHE A 116 13.63 -1.05 -2.43
C PHE A 116 14.58 -0.83 -3.60
N THR A 117 15.08 -1.91 -4.16
CA THR A 117 16.05 -1.92 -5.26
C THR A 117 15.50 -2.54 -6.55
N GLY A 118 14.34 -3.19 -6.46
CA GLY A 118 13.62 -3.88 -7.50
C GLY A 118 12.81 -5.02 -6.92
N GLY A 119 11.76 -5.43 -7.61
CA GLY A 119 10.85 -6.44 -7.11
C GLY A 119 9.45 -6.27 -7.64
N LEU A 120 8.48 -6.76 -6.88
CA LEU A 120 7.07 -6.66 -7.19
C LEU A 120 6.47 -5.39 -6.60
N VAL A 121 5.71 -4.64 -7.40
CA VAL A 121 4.90 -3.50 -6.98
C VAL A 121 3.47 -3.71 -7.43
N GLY A 122 2.51 -3.39 -6.57
CA GLY A 122 1.09 -3.53 -6.89
C GLY A 122 0.23 -3.68 -5.64
N TYR A 123 -0.79 -4.54 -5.72
CA TYR A 123 -1.71 -4.75 -4.61
C TYR A 123 -2.15 -6.21 -4.44
N PHE A 124 -2.57 -6.50 -3.21
CA PHE A 124 -3.40 -7.64 -2.83
C PHE A 124 -4.75 -7.08 -2.37
N ALA A 125 -5.85 -7.58 -2.94
CA ALA A 125 -7.19 -7.13 -2.59
C ALA A 125 -7.62 -7.61 -1.19
N TYR A 126 -8.69 -7.01 -0.66
CA TYR A 126 -9.30 -7.45 0.60
C TYR A 126 -9.70 -8.92 0.56
N GLU A 127 -10.30 -9.36 -0.54
CA GLU A 127 -10.76 -10.73 -0.75
C GLU A 127 -9.64 -11.75 -0.93
N TYR A 128 -8.36 -11.32 -0.99
CA TYR A 128 -7.20 -12.22 -1.05
C TYR A 128 -7.14 -13.18 0.15
N ILE A 129 -7.73 -12.81 1.28
CA ILE A 129 -7.83 -13.67 2.46
C ILE A 129 -8.46 -15.04 2.16
N ARG A 130 -9.29 -15.16 1.11
CA ARG A 130 -9.89 -16.45 0.70
C ARG A 130 -8.87 -17.56 0.47
N TYR A 131 -7.64 -17.20 0.09
CA TYR A 131 -6.56 -18.16 -0.18
C TYR A 131 -5.85 -18.64 1.09
N SER A 132 -5.93 -17.89 2.18
CA SER A 132 -5.42 -18.30 3.49
C SER A 132 -6.51 -18.84 4.42
N GLU A 133 -7.76 -18.44 4.22
CA GLU A 133 -8.94 -18.84 5.00
C GLU A 133 -10.03 -19.41 4.07
N PRO A 134 -9.88 -20.65 3.58
CA PRO A 134 -10.81 -21.24 2.58
C PRO A 134 -12.24 -21.43 3.06
N LYS A 135 -12.50 -21.27 4.36
CA LYS A 135 -13.86 -21.32 4.92
C LYS A 135 -14.67 -20.07 4.63
N LEU A 136 -14.03 -18.96 4.26
CA LEU A 136 -14.70 -17.74 3.86
C LEU A 136 -15.27 -17.90 2.45
N ASP A 137 -16.57 -17.98 2.36
CA ASP A 137 -17.31 -18.07 1.09
C ASP A 137 -17.68 -16.68 0.61
N PHE A 138 -16.85 -16.10 -0.24
CA PHE A 138 -17.14 -14.83 -0.89
C PHE A 138 -18.02 -15.09 -2.11
N LYS A 139 -19.29 -14.65 -2.04
CA LYS A 139 -20.22 -14.72 -3.18
C LYS A 139 -19.67 -13.92 -4.35
N ASP A 140 -19.70 -14.50 -5.53
CA ASP A 140 -19.45 -13.78 -6.77
C ASP A 140 -20.61 -12.82 -7.04
N VAL A 141 -20.34 -11.52 -6.96
CA VAL A 141 -21.29 -10.47 -7.32
C VAL A 141 -20.90 -9.95 -8.69
N GLU A 142 -21.85 -9.86 -9.63
CA GLU A 142 -21.63 -9.16 -10.90
C GLU A 142 -21.41 -7.67 -10.66
N ASP A 143 -20.14 -7.29 -10.61
CA ASP A 143 -19.70 -5.91 -10.41
C ASP A 143 -18.39 -5.67 -11.15
N ILE A 144 -17.88 -4.44 -11.11
CA ILE A 144 -16.55 -4.14 -11.66
C ILE A 144 -15.51 -4.98 -10.94
N SER A 145 -14.90 -5.81 -11.73
CA SER A 145 -14.01 -6.86 -11.31
C SER A 145 -12.62 -6.32 -11.03
N PHE A 146 -12.20 -6.32 -9.75
CA PHE A 146 -10.80 -6.15 -9.36
C PHE A 146 -10.13 -7.53 -9.26
N ASN A 147 -8.83 -7.58 -9.56
CA ASN A 147 -8.05 -8.79 -9.31
C ASN A 147 -7.84 -8.96 -7.80
N ASP A 148 -7.76 -10.21 -7.32
CA ASP A 148 -7.37 -10.53 -5.93
C ASP A 148 -5.89 -10.22 -5.71
N VAL A 149 -5.07 -10.35 -6.77
CA VAL A 149 -3.66 -9.96 -6.84
C VAL A 149 -3.41 -9.27 -8.16
N ASP A 150 -2.70 -8.16 -8.11
CA ASP A 150 -2.22 -7.44 -9.29
C ASP A 150 -0.84 -6.87 -8.98
N LEU A 151 0.19 -7.56 -9.44
CA LEU A 151 1.60 -7.27 -9.16
C LEU A 151 2.39 -7.16 -10.46
N MET A 152 3.31 -6.23 -10.48
CA MET A 152 4.20 -5.96 -11.60
C MET A 152 5.64 -6.07 -11.14
N LEU A 153 6.49 -6.80 -11.86
CA LEU A 153 7.89 -6.99 -11.55
C LEU A 153 8.75 -5.94 -12.27
N PHE A 154 9.48 -5.17 -11.48
CA PHE A 154 10.38 -4.14 -11.97
C PHE A 154 11.84 -4.49 -11.65
N ASP A 155 12.65 -4.62 -12.68
CA ASP A 155 14.11 -4.82 -12.59
C ASP A 155 14.88 -3.50 -12.61
N LYS A 156 14.21 -2.38 -12.88
CA LYS A 156 14.76 -1.01 -12.86
C LYS A 156 13.98 -0.14 -11.91
N VAL A 157 14.70 0.60 -11.07
CA VAL A 157 14.11 1.50 -10.08
C VAL A 157 14.84 2.84 -10.12
N ILE A 158 14.07 3.92 -10.04
CA ILE A 158 14.56 5.28 -9.83
C ILE A 158 14.17 5.68 -8.41
N ALA A 159 15.15 5.83 -7.52
CA ALA A 159 14.92 6.20 -6.13
C ALA A 159 15.42 7.62 -5.86
N PHE A 160 14.51 8.51 -5.43
CA PHE A 160 14.90 9.83 -4.93
C PHE A 160 15.25 9.69 -3.43
N ASP A 161 16.48 10.00 -3.06
CA ASP A 161 16.89 10.14 -1.66
C ASP A 161 16.73 11.61 -1.26
N HIS A 162 15.61 11.93 -0.62
CA HIS A 162 15.28 13.30 -0.20
C HIS A 162 16.21 13.84 0.88
N TYR A 163 16.80 12.95 1.68
CA TYR A 163 17.76 13.30 2.73
C TYR A 163 19.12 13.67 2.13
N LYS A 164 19.67 12.80 1.26
CA LYS A 164 20.98 13.01 0.62
C LYS A 164 20.93 13.92 -0.61
N LYS A 165 19.73 14.34 -1.05
CA LYS A 165 19.51 15.16 -2.27
C LYS A 165 20.11 14.51 -3.52
N LYS A 166 19.88 13.20 -3.68
CA LYS A 166 20.36 12.41 -4.80
C LYS A 166 19.22 11.61 -5.43
N ILE A 167 19.41 11.26 -6.69
CA ILE A 167 18.63 10.24 -7.39
C ILE A 167 19.53 9.04 -7.58
N ILE A 168 19.09 7.87 -7.14
CA ILE A 168 19.78 6.60 -7.27
C ILE A 168 19.07 5.84 -8.39
N LEU A 169 19.74 5.65 -9.50
CA LEU A 169 19.27 4.83 -10.62
C LEU A 169 19.76 3.41 -10.39
N ILE A 170 18.88 2.43 -10.44
CA ILE A 170 19.18 1.02 -10.11
C ILE A 170 18.74 0.16 -11.29
N VAL A 171 19.61 -0.75 -11.72
CA VAL A 171 19.35 -1.80 -12.70
C VAL A 171 19.77 -3.12 -12.08
N ASN A 172 18.85 -4.06 -11.99
CA ASN A 172 19.13 -5.42 -11.51
C ASN A 172 19.58 -6.27 -12.70
N ILE A 173 20.72 -6.93 -12.57
CA ILE A 173 21.28 -7.79 -13.60
C ILE A 173 21.40 -9.24 -13.13
N LYS A 174 21.23 -10.18 -14.07
CA LYS A 174 21.47 -11.59 -13.80
C LYS A 174 22.95 -11.86 -13.59
N THR A 175 23.27 -12.77 -12.68
CA THR A 175 24.67 -13.16 -12.35
C THR A 175 25.30 -14.09 -13.39
N ASN A 176 24.49 -14.81 -14.18
CA ASN A 176 25.00 -15.50 -15.35
C ASN A 176 25.53 -14.48 -16.39
N ASP A 177 26.67 -14.73 -17.01
CA ASP A 177 27.36 -13.79 -17.92
C ASP A 177 27.57 -12.41 -17.27
N LEU A 178 28.03 -12.36 -16.02
CA LEU A 178 28.07 -11.17 -15.17
C LEU A 178 28.73 -9.97 -15.84
N GLU A 179 29.91 -10.14 -16.46
CA GLU A 179 30.64 -9.04 -17.13
C GLU A 179 29.82 -8.43 -18.27
N LYS A 180 29.23 -9.26 -19.13
CA LYS A 180 28.37 -8.83 -20.24
C LYS A 180 27.16 -8.05 -19.72
N ASN A 181 26.48 -8.59 -18.69
CA ASN A 181 25.32 -7.98 -18.08
C ASN A 181 25.69 -6.69 -17.34
N TYR A 182 26.85 -6.62 -16.69
CA TYR A 182 27.36 -5.43 -16.04
C TYR A 182 27.61 -4.28 -17.07
N ASN A 183 28.29 -4.62 -18.19
CA ASN A 183 28.52 -3.65 -19.25
C ASN A 183 27.20 -3.15 -19.91
N LYS A 184 26.18 -4.02 -19.99
CA LYS A 184 24.83 -3.64 -20.44
C LYS A 184 24.18 -2.71 -19.41
N ALA A 185 24.27 -3.02 -18.11
CA ALA A 185 23.71 -2.17 -17.06
C ALA A 185 24.30 -0.77 -17.03
N ILE A 186 25.60 -0.61 -17.30
CA ILE A 186 26.24 0.71 -17.40
C ILE A 186 25.57 1.55 -18.50
N ARG A 187 25.28 0.97 -19.68
CA ARG A 187 24.57 1.66 -20.76
C ARG A 187 23.16 2.04 -20.35
N GLU A 188 22.41 1.10 -19.80
CA GLU A 188 21.03 1.33 -19.31
C GLU A 188 20.98 2.41 -18.22
N LEU A 189 21.94 2.42 -17.29
CA LEU A 189 22.04 3.47 -16.27
C LEU A 189 22.33 4.86 -16.84
N ASN A 190 23.09 4.93 -17.94
CA ASN A 190 23.32 6.21 -18.65
C ASN A 190 22.06 6.66 -19.39
N GLU A 191 21.34 5.74 -20.06
CA GLU A 191 20.05 6.02 -20.71
C GLU A 191 19.01 6.47 -19.69
N LEU A 192 18.93 5.83 -18.52
CA LEU A 192 18.06 6.26 -17.40
C LEU A 192 18.44 7.66 -16.89
N ALA A 193 19.73 7.97 -16.79
CA ALA A 193 20.18 9.30 -16.38
C ALA A 193 19.78 10.38 -17.39
N ASP A 194 19.91 10.09 -18.68
CA ASP A 194 19.46 11.00 -19.74
C ASP A 194 17.92 11.14 -19.76
N LEU A 195 17.18 10.04 -19.56
CA LEU A 195 15.72 10.05 -19.44
C LEU A 195 15.26 10.91 -18.25
N VAL A 196 15.89 10.75 -17.10
CA VAL A 196 15.59 11.57 -15.91
C VAL A 196 15.92 13.04 -16.17
N ALA A 197 17.07 13.34 -16.81
CA ALA A 197 17.51 14.72 -17.02
C ALA A 197 16.74 15.42 -18.15
N LYS A 198 16.54 14.75 -19.28
CA LYS A 198 16.11 15.36 -20.56
C LYS A 198 14.85 14.72 -21.16
N GLY A 199 14.33 13.61 -20.59
CA GLY A 199 13.19 12.89 -21.16
C GLY A 199 11.99 13.79 -21.40
N GLN A 200 11.35 13.61 -22.54
CA GLN A 200 10.13 14.32 -22.90
C GLN A 200 9.02 13.90 -21.93
N GLN A 201 8.31 14.89 -21.39
CA GLN A 201 7.20 14.63 -20.46
C GLN A 201 5.91 14.39 -21.23
N ALA A 202 5.17 13.35 -20.88
CA ALA A 202 3.81 13.18 -21.34
C ALA A 202 2.95 14.39 -20.94
N PRO A 203 2.05 14.86 -21.80
CA PRO A 203 1.05 15.83 -21.42
C PRO A 203 0.24 15.28 -20.24
N ILE A 204 -0.20 16.14 -19.35
CA ILE A 204 -1.10 15.75 -18.29
C ILE A 204 -2.49 15.63 -18.90
N THR A 205 -3.03 14.42 -18.92
CA THR A 205 -4.42 14.20 -19.29
C THR A 205 -5.26 14.57 -18.09
N GLU A 206 -6.11 15.58 -18.21
CA GLU A 206 -7.02 15.98 -17.14
C GLU A 206 -8.02 14.87 -16.85
N GLY A 207 -8.28 14.63 -15.57
CA GLY A 207 -9.36 13.80 -15.10
C GLY A 207 -10.68 14.57 -15.23
N LYS A 208 -11.74 13.91 -15.74
CA LYS A 208 -13.05 14.55 -15.89
C LYS A 208 -14.16 13.66 -15.35
N LEU A 209 -14.86 14.17 -14.35
CA LEU A 209 -16.12 13.56 -13.91
C LEU A 209 -17.19 13.80 -14.97
N LEU A 210 -17.85 12.72 -15.39
CA LEU A 210 -18.94 12.72 -16.38
C LEU A 210 -20.32 12.61 -15.71
N SER A 211 -20.34 12.26 -14.42
CA SER A 211 -21.53 12.21 -13.58
C SER A 211 -21.20 12.61 -12.14
N GLU A 212 -22.23 12.88 -11.34
CA GLU A 212 -22.07 13.02 -9.89
C GLU A 212 -21.76 11.67 -9.25
N PHE A 213 -21.08 11.69 -8.09
CA PHE A 213 -20.83 10.50 -7.29
C PHE A 213 -22.12 9.94 -6.71
N LYS A 214 -22.39 8.67 -6.97
CA LYS A 214 -23.50 7.91 -6.39
C LYS A 214 -22.95 6.97 -5.31
N SER A 215 -23.55 7.02 -4.11
CA SER A 215 -23.26 6.08 -3.04
C SER A 215 -23.98 4.75 -3.29
N GLU A 216 -23.36 3.66 -2.89
CA GLU A 216 -23.95 2.30 -2.97
C GLU A 216 -25.07 2.11 -1.94
N PHE A 217 -24.89 2.68 -0.73
CA PHE A 217 -25.91 2.78 0.30
C PHE A 217 -26.41 4.22 0.43
N THR A 218 -27.74 4.40 0.53
CA THR A 218 -28.31 5.66 1.01
C THR A 218 -28.00 5.87 2.49
N PRO A 219 -28.22 7.08 3.07
CA PRO A 219 -28.04 7.28 4.50
C PRO A 219 -28.82 6.24 5.34
N GLU A 220 -30.10 6.06 5.02
CA GLU A 220 -31.00 5.16 5.76
C GLU A 220 -30.58 3.69 5.65
N GLU A 221 -30.13 3.26 4.46
CA GLU A 221 -29.62 1.90 4.24
C GLU A 221 -28.33 1.65 5.02
N TYR A 222 -27.41 2.63 5.05
CA TYR A 222 -26.16 2.49 5.80
C TYR A 222 -26.41 2.49 7.31
N GLU A 223 -27.31 3.31 7.80
CA GLU A 223 -27.74 3.30 9.19
C GLU A 223 -28.33 1.92 9.59
N ASP A 224 -29.06 1.27 8.68
CA ASP A 224 -29.56 -0.08 8.90
C ASP A 224 -28.42 -1.12 8.98
N VAL A 225 -27.39 -0.98 8.13
CA VAL A 225 -26.16 -1.78 8.22
C VAL A 225 -25.49 -1.61 9.59
N VAL A 226 -25.39 -0.38 10.09
CA VAL A 226 -24.85 -0.11 11.44
C VAL A 226 -25.69 -0.80 12.52
N ARG A 227 -27.02 -0.69 12.48
CA ARG A 227 -27.92 -1.34 13.45
C ARG A 227 -27.81 -2.87 13.42
N LYS A 228 -27.68 -3.49 12.22
CA LYS A 228 -27.44 -4.91 12.06
C LYS A 228 -26.08 -5.33 12.65
N THR A 229 -25.04 -4.55 12.42
CA THR A 229 -23.71 -4.76 13.02
C THR A 229 -23.78 -4.71 14.54
N GLN A 230 -24.52 -3.74 15.10
CA GLN A 230 -24.75 -3.67 16.55
C GLN A 230 -25.53 -4.86 17.12
N ALA A 231 -26.44 -5.44 16.33
CA ALA A 231 -27.14 -6.67 16.74
C ALA A 231 -26.15 -7.84 16.91
N TYR A 232 -25.25 -8.07 15.97
CA TYR A 232 -24.18 -9.07 16.08
C TYR A 232 -23.23 -8.81 17.27
N ILE A 233 -22.94 -7.54 17.57
CA ILE A 233 -22.15 -7.17 18.76
C ILE A 233 -22.92 -7.52 20.04
N LYS A 234 -24.21 -7.23 20.08
CA LYS A 234 -25.06 -7.52 21.24
C LYS A 234 -25.24 -9.03 21.47
N GLU A 235 -25.31 -9.82 20.42
CA GLU A 235 -25.37 -11.29 20.45
C GLU A 235 -24.04 -11.93 20.86
N GLY A 236 -22.94 -11.17 20.83
CA GLY A 236 -21.61 -11.62 21.24
C GLY A 236 -20.79 -12.26 20.12
N ASP A 237 -21.21 -12.11 18.87
CA ASP A 237 -20.48 -12.63 17.70
C ASP A 237 -19.16 -11.89 17.49
N ILE A 238 -19.16 -10.56 17.65
CA ILE A 238 -18.04 -9.66 17.43
C ILE A 238 -18.01 -8.53 18.47
N PHE A 239 -16.87 -7.90 18.65
CA PHE A 239 -16.72 -6.68 19.44
C PHE A 239 -16.85 -5.42 18.58
N GLN A 240 -16.38 -5.52 17.34
CA GLN A 240 -16.34 -4.42 16.36
C GLN A 240 -16.38 -5.00 14.95
N ALA A 241 -17.01 -4.29 14.01
CA ALA A 241 -16.81 -4.46 12.58
C ALA A 241 -16.78 -3.11 11.88
N VAL A 242 -16.20 -3.08 10.67
CA VAL A 242 -15.97 -1.83 9.90
C VAL A 242 -16.73 -1.90 8.57
N PRO A 243 -18.07 -1.72 8.56
CA PRO A 243 -18.81 -1.65 7.32
C PRO A 243 -18.37 -0.45 6.48
N SER A 244 -18.47 -0.60 5.16
CA SER A 244 -18.03 0.43 4.22
C SER A 244 -19.10 0.80 3.21
N ASN A 245 -18.98 2.03 2.66
CA ASN A 245 -19.86 2.53 1.61
C ASN A 245 -19.01 2.95 0.41
N ARG A 246 -19.31 2.39 -0.76
CA ARG A 246 -18.67 2.72 -2.03
C ARG A 246 -19.40 3.88 -2.70
N LYS A 247 -18.61 4.82 -3.22
CA LYS A 247 -19.08 5.91 -4.10
C LYS A 247 -18.45 5.74 -5.47
N GLN A 248 -19.22 5.93 -6.52
CA GLN A 248 -18.75 5.81 -7.91
C GLN A 248 -19.33 6.93 -8.77
N ALA A 249 -18.57 7.30 -9.81
CA ALA A 249 -18.97 8.24 -10.83
C ALA A 249 -18.42 7.80 -12.19
N ASP A 250 -19.07 8.21 -13.27
CA ASP A 250 -18.50 8.05 -14.62
C ASP A 250 -17.32 9.03 -14.75
N PHE A 251 -16.22 8.54 -15.34
CA PHE A 251 -14.95 9.24 -15.34
C PHE A 251 -14.18 8.99 -16.62
N SER A 252 -13.49 10.01 -17.11
CA SER A 252 -12.53 9.90 -18.21
C SER A 252 -11.24 10.63 -17.89
N GLY A 253 -10.16 10.29 -18.59
CA GLY A 253 -8.84 10.89 -18.34
C GLY A 253 -8.03 10.15 -17.31
N SER A 254 -7.21 10.87 -16.53
CA SER A 254 -6.22 10.30 -15.62
C SER A 254 -6.38 10.82 -14.18
N LEU A 255 -6.11 9.98 -13.20
CA LEU A 255 -6.05 10.34 -11.78
C LEU A 255 -4.75 11.06 -11.38
N LEU A 256 -3.81 11.29 -12.31
CA LEU A 256 -2.53 11.92 -11.98
C LEU A 256 -2.69 13.32 -11.38
N ASN A 257 -3.63 14.12 -11.87
CA ASN A 257 -3.90 15.43 -11.27
C ASN A 257 -4.52 15.31 -9.87
N ALA A 258 -5.44 14.37 -9.66
CA ALA A 258 -5.97 14.08 -8.32
C ALA A 258 -4.85 13.69 -7.35
N TYR A 259 -3.89 12.87 -7.78
CA TYR A 259 -2.68 12.58 -7.01
C TYR A 259 -1.89 13.83 -6.64
N ARG A 260 -1.68 14.74 -7.61
CA ARG A 260 -0.96 16.00 -7.38
C ARG A 260 -1.67 16.90 -6.36
N VAL A 261 -3.00 16.95 -6.41
CA VAL A 261 -3.81 17.67 -5.40
C VAL A 261 -3.64 17.03 -4.03
N LEU A 262 -3.79 15.69 -3.92
CA LEU A 262 -3.64 14.97 -2.65
C LEU A 262 -2.28 15.21 -1.98
N ARG A 263 -1.20 15.25 -2.74
CA ARG A 263 0.14 15.53 -2.21
C ARG A 263 0.23 16.86 -1.44
N THR A 264 -0.61 17.81 -1.77
CA THR A 264 -0.62 19.16 -1.16
C THR A 264 -1.70 19.35 -0.12
N THR A 265 -2.83 18.65 -0.26
CA THR A 265 -4.00 18.82 0.61
C THR A 265 -4.10 17.75 1.69
N ASN A 266 -3.56 16.56 1.46
CA ASN A 266 -3.70 15.42 2.36
C ASN A 266 -2.41 14.57 2.42
N PRO A 267 -1.26 15.18 2.77
CA PRO A 267 0.01 14.47 2.86
C PRO A 267 -0.11 13.31 3.87
N SER A 268 0.43 12.15 3.51
CA SER A 268 0.32 10.92 4.31
C SER A 268 1.62 10.10 4.23
N PRO A 269 1.89 9.20 5.18
CA PRO A 269 3.07 8.34 5.17
C PRO A 269 3.21 7.50 3.89
N TYR A 270 2.09 7.11 3.30
CA TYR A 270 2.06 6.36 2.04
C TYR A 270 1.27 7.12 0.98
N MET A 271 1.99 7.74 0.08
CA MET A 271 1.44 8.37 -1.11
C MET A 271 1.75 7.46 -2.30
N PHE A 272 0.74 7.06 -3.06
CA PHE A 272 0.94 6.16 -4.18
C PHE A 272 0.14 6.56 -5.42
N TYR A 273 0.76 6.33 -6.56
CA TYR A 273 0.15 6.40 -7.88
C TYR A 273 0.63 5.20 -8.69
N LEU A 274 -0.29 4.36 -9.14
CA LEU A 274 -0.02 3.23 -10.01
C LEU A 274 -0.88 3.34 -11.26
N SER A 275 -0.26 3.16 -12.42
CA SER A 275 -0.93 3.16 -13.72
C SER A 275 -0.60 1.86 -14.42
N GLY A 276 -1.61 1.06 -14.67
CA GLY A 276 -1.56 -0.14 -15.48
C GLY A 276 -2.29 0.07 -16.81
N LYS A 277 -2.47 -1.02 -17.57
CA LYS A 277 -3.13 -0.96 -18.87
C LYS A 277 -4.61 -0.60 -18.77
N ASP A 278 -5.33 -1.20 -17.80
CA ASP A 278 -6.79 -1.11 -17.66
C ASP A 278 -7.21 -0.54 -16.30
N ILE A 279 -6.28 -0.11 -15.48
CA ILE A 279 -6.52 0.40 -14.15
C ILE A 279 -5.53 1.52 -13.79
N GLU A 280 -6.05 2.53 -13.12
CA GLU A 280 -5.25 3.59 -12.52
C GLU A 280 -5.71 3.78 -11.08
N LEU A 281 -4.77 3.84 -10.14
CA LEU A 281 -5.10 4.05 -8.74
C LEU A 281 -4.19 5.10 -8.12
N THR A 282 -4.75 5.85 -7.19
CA THR A 282 -4.04 6.87 -6.42
C THR A 282 -4.57 6.92 -4.99
N GLY A 283 -3.70 7.23 -4.06
CA GLY A 283 -4.11 7.35 -2.66
C GLY A 283 -3.07 8.00 -1.76
N ALA A 284 -3.55 8.29 -0.56
CA ALA A 284 -2.83 8.90 0.54
C ALA A 284 -3.15 8.13 1.84
N SER A 285 -2.61 6.91 1.95
CA SER A 285 -2.88 6.05 3.11
C SER A 285 -2.07 6.49 4.32
N PRO A 286 -2.72 6.67 5.47
CA PRO A 286 -2.02 6.99 6.72
C PRO A 286 -1.46 5.76 7.43
N GLU A 287 -1.80 4.53 6.98
CA GLU A 287 -1.66 3.34 7.82
C GLU A 287 -0.84 2.24 7.13
N THR A 288 0.20 1.79 7.81
CA THR A 288 0.99 0.62 7.44
C THR A 288 0.17 -0.65 7.70
N LEU A 289 0.07 -1.55 6.72
CA LEU A 289 -0.43 -2.89 6.99
C LEU A 289 0.66 -3.70 7.72
N VAL A 290 1.78 -3.92 7.05
CA VAL A 290 2.95 -4.58 7.62
C VAL A 290 4.19 -4.20 6.81
N LYS A 291 5.30 -4.02 7.54
CA LYS A 291 6.62 -3.75 6.99
C LYS A 291 7.58 -4.87 7.42
N LEU A 292 8.41 -5.32 6.50
CA LEU A 292 9.49 -6.27 6.77
C LEU A 292 10.80 -5.67 6.28
N GLN A 293 11.70 -5.38 7.20
CA GLN A 293 13.01 -4.84 6.87
C GLN A 293 14.12 -5.55 7.64
N ASN A 294 15.04 -6.17 6.92
CA ASN A 294 16.18 -6.88 7.52
C ASN A 294 15.76 -7.97 8.53
N GLY A 295 14.65 -8.68 8.25
CA GLY A 295 14.10 -9.71 9.12
C GLY A 295 13.27 -9.19 10.31
N LEU A 296 13.12 -7.87 10.45
CA LEU A 296 12.25 -7.24 11.44
C LEU A 296 10.89 -6.90 10.83
N LEU A 297 9.84 -7.46 11.39
CA LEU A 297 8.45 -7.15 11.11
C LEU A 297 8.03 -5.95 11.96
N GLU A 298 7.26 -5.04 11.37
CA GLU A 298 6.71 -3.86 12.06
C GLU A 298 5.28 -3.59 11.61
N THR A 299 4.42 -3.21 12.56
CA THR A 299 3.14 -2.56 12.30
C THR A 299 2.95 -1.40 13.27
N PHE A 300 2.17 -0.40 12.85
CA PHE A 300 2.02 0.86 13.58
C PHE A 300 0.54 1.14 13.84
N PRO A 301 -0.06 0.52 14.85
CA PRO A 301 -1.44 0.82 15.26
C PRO A 301 -1.62 2.32 15.53
N ILE A 302 -2.65 2.90 14.91
CA ILE A 302 -3.03 4.31 15.07
C ILE A 302 -4.51 4.36 15.43
N ALA A 303 -4.85 5.04 16.52
CA ALA A 303 -6.22 5.31 16.93
C ALA A 303 -6.33 6.69 17.58
N GLY A 304 -7.54 7.13 17.80
CA GLY A 304 -7.80 8.45 18.36
C GLY A 304 -7.38 9.58 17.42
N THR A 305 -8.22 10.60 17.30
CA THR A 305 -7.94 11.74 16.44
C THR A 305 -8.35 13.01 17.13
N MET A 306 -7.41 13.94 17.29
CA MET A 306 -7.69 15.30 17.72
C MET A 306 -7.15 16.30 16.69
N PRO A 307 -7.81 17.44 16.47
CA PRO A 307 -7.27 18.49 15.62
C PRO A 307 -6.02 19.10 16.25
N ARG A 308 -5.19 19.75 15.41
CA ARG A 308 -4.09 20.59 15.90
C ARG A 308 -4.64 21.85 16.55
N GLY A 309 -4.01 22.26 17.64
CA GLY A 309 -4.27 23.55 18.27
C GLY A 309 -3.71 24.72 17.45
N LYS A 310 -4.16 25.93 17.75
CA LYS A 310 -3.64 27.17 17.15
C LYS A 310 -2.24 27.54 17.65
N ASN A 311 -1.83 26.94 18.74
CA ASN A 311 -0.51 27.16 19.38
C ASN A 311 -0.16 25.94 20.23
N GLU A 312 1.09 25.93 20.76
CA GLU A 312 1.63 24.82 21.54
C GLU A 312 0.86 24.53 22.85
N LEU A 313 0.22 25.54 23.46
CA LEU A 313 -0.59 25.32 24.67
C LEU A 313 -1.90 24.59 24.36
N GLU A 314 -2.56 24.95 23.26
CA GLU A 314 -3.76 24.23 22.79
C GLU A 314 -3.40 22.81 22.33
N ASP A 315 -2.27 22.61 21.63
CA ASP A 315 -1.80 21.27 21.25
C ASP A 315 -1.61 20.38 22.49
N LYS A 316 -0.96 20.89 23.56
CA LYS A 316 -0.80 20.15 24.82
C LYS A 316 -2.14 19.82 25.48
N ALA A 317 -3.07 20.78 25.47
CA ALA A 317 -4.41 20.53 26.05
C ALA A 317 -5.15 19.41 25.26
N PHE A 318 -5.04 19.39 23.94
CA PHE A 318 -5.63 18.32 23.12
C PHE A 318 -4.92 16.98 23.29
N GLU A 319 -3.59 16.96 23.46
CA GLU A 319 -2.83 15.76 23.85
C GLU A 319 -3.31 15.20 25.17
N ASP A 320 -3.48 16.07 26.19
CA ASP A 320 -3.94 15.65 27.51
C ASP A 320 -5.37 15.09 27.47
N ILE A 321 -6.23 15.64 26.65
CA ILE A 321 -7.58 15.09 26.43
C ILE A 321 -7.47 13.72 25.78
N LEU A 322 -6.71 13.61 24.70
CA LEU A 322 -6.60 12.38 23.91
C LEU A 322 -5.99 11.21 24.69
N ILE A 323 -4.95 11.47 25.47
CA ILE A 323 -4.26 10.41 26.25
C ILE A 323 -5.04 9.97 27.49
N HIS A 324 -6.09 10.69 27.87
CA HIS A 324 -6.97 10.35 28.98
C HIS A 324 -8.41 9.97 28.54
N ASP A 325 -8.64 9.83 27.23
CA ASP A 325 -9.90 9.34 26.71
C ASP A 325 -9.95 7.80 26.80
N ASP A 326 -10.69 7.28 27.76
CA ASP A 326 -10.79 5.84 28.03
C ASP A 326 -11.30 5.05 26.82
N LYS A 327 -12.18 5.64 26.00
CA LYS A 327 -12.71 4.99 24.79
C LYS A 327 -11.63 4.86 23.73
N GLU A 328 -10.93 5.95 23.43
CA GLU A 328 -9.85 5.98 22.42
C GLU A 328 -8.69 5.07 22.84
N LEU A 329 -8.35 5.05 24.14
CA LEU A 329 -7.34 4.14 24.70
C LEU A 329 -7.77 2.66 24.61
N ALA A 330 -9.03 2.34 24.88
CA ALA A 330 -9.54 0.98 24.77
C ALA A 330 -9.51 0.48 23.32
N GLU A 331 -9.91 1.33 22.36
CA GLU A 331 -9.83 1.03 20.93
C GLU A 331 -8.37 0.84 20.50
N HIS A 332 -7.49 1.75 20.91
CA HIS A 332 -6.06 1.65 20.59
C HIS A 332 -5.43 0.36 21.14
N ASN A 333 -5.72 0.00 22.39
CA ASN A 333 -5.24 -1.24 22.99
C ASN A 333 -5.69 -2.49 22.20
N MET A 334 -6.93 -2.49 21.73
CA MET A 334 -7.46 -3.57 20.88
C MET A 334 -6.65 -3.67 19.57
N LEU A 335 -6.34 -2.54 18.94
CA LEU A 335 -5.53 -2.51 17.70
C LEU A 335 -4.09 -2.97 17.94
N VAL A 336 -3.48 -2.61 19.06
CA VAL A 336 -2.14 -3.08 19.46
C VAL A 336 -2.15 -4.59 19.66
N ASP A 337 -3.14 -5.13 20.35
CA ASP A 337 -3.26 -6.59 20.57
C ASP A 337 -3.51 -7.34 19.26
N LEU A 338 -4.28 -6.76 18.34
CA LEU A 338 -4.50 -7.31 17.02
C LEU A 338 -3.18 -7.36 16.22
N GLY A 339 -2.40 -6.27 16.22
CA GLY A 339 -1.07 -6.24 15.60
C GLY A 339 -0.10 -7.25 16.22
N ARG A 340 -0.12 -7.41 17.55
CA ARG A 340 0.67 -8.44 18.25
C ARG A 340 0.26 -9.85 17.83
N ASN A 341 -1.03 -10.11 17.70
CA ASN A 341 -1.56 -11.40 17.26
C ASN A 341 -1.17 -11.70 15.81
N ASP A 342 -1.33 -10.74 14.91
CA ASP A 342 -0.99 -10.92 13.48
C ASP A 342 0.51 -11.17 13.28
N LEU A 343 1.40 -10.37 13.89
CA LEU A 343 2.83 -10.62 13.83
C LEU A 343 3.26 -11.89 14.57
N GLY A 344 2.55 -12.24 15.64
CA GLY A 344 2.84 -13.42 16.46
C GLY A 344 2.74 -14.75 15.71
N LYS A 345 1.90 -14.82 14.67
CA LYS A 345 1.74 -16.00 13.81
C LYS A 345 3.03 -16.42 13.11
N ILE A 346 3.89 -15.44 12.79
CA ILE A 346 5.07 -15.63 11.95
C ILE A 346 6.39 -15.19 12.58
N SER A 347 6.34 -14.66 13.79
CA SER A 347 7.52 -14.18 14.54
C SER A 347 8.16 -15.28 15.38
N GLU A 348 9.46 -15.15 15.65
CA GLU A 348 10.17 -15.96 16.62
C GLU A 348 9.53 -15.83 18.02
N PHE A 349 9.55 -16.90 18.81
CA PHE A 349 9.02 -16.87 20.18
C PHE A 349 9.67 -15.76 21.01
N ASN A 350 8.88 -15.06 21.81
CA ASN A 350 9.29 -13.93 22.65
C ASN A 350 9.89 -12.73 21.91
N SER A 351 9.85 -12.70 20.57
CA SER A 351 10.35 -11.56 19.80
C SER A 351 9.32 -10.45 19.60
N VAL A 352 8.02 -10.75 19.71
CA VAL A 352 6.97 -9.74 19.55
C VAL A 352 6.96 -8.80 20.75
N LYS A 353 7.17 -7.51 20.47
CA LYS A 353 7.28 -6.44 21.48
C LYS A 353 6.54 -5.20 21.03
N VAL A 354 5.96 -4.49 21.99
CA VAL A 354 5.49 -3.12 21.79
C VAL A 354 6.65 -2.19 22.18
N THR A 355 7.33 -1.63 21.20
CA THR A 355 8.54 -0.83 21.39
C THR A 355 8.25 0.65 21.63
N SER A 356 7.06 1.11 21.21
CA SER A 356 6.48 2.40 21.56
C SER A 356 5.01 2.17 21.86
N PHE A 357 4.50 2.77 22.93
CA PHE A 357 3.12 2.56 23.39
C PHE A 357 2.47 3.87 23.78
N HIS A 358 1.26 4.13 23.27
CA HIS A 358 0.48 5.34 23.54
C HIS A 358 1.25 6.65 23.29
N LYS A 359 2.09 6.71 22.26
CA LYS A 359 2.77 7.95 21.92
C LYS A 359 1.83 8.86 21.13
N ILE A 360 1.72 10.13 21.53
CA ILE A 360 1.04 11.11 20.70
C ILE A 360 1.99 11.55 19.59
N GLU A 361 1.53 11.40 18.35
CA GLU A 361 2.23 11.92 17.17
C GLU A 361 1.41 13.04 16.53
N ARG A 362 2.09 14.18 16.32
CA ARG A 362 1.49 15.38 15.72
C ARG A 362 1.77 15.40 14.23
N PHE A 363 0.71 15.34 13.46
CA PHE A 363 0.74 15.53 12.01
C PHE A 363 0.40 16.98 11.64
N SER A 364 0.34 17.32 10.36
CA SER A 364 0.11 18.70 9.91
C SER A 364 -1.23 19.28 10.37
N HIS A 365 -2.29 18.47 10.45
CA HIS A 365 -3.66 18.93 10.75
C HIS A 365 -4.30 18.23 11.94
N VAL A 366 -3.77 17.09 12.34
CA VAL A 366 -4.31 16.24 13.41
C VAL A 366 -3.20 15.67 14.26
N MET A 367 -3.54 15.13 15.42
CA MET A 367 -2.69 14.30 16.25
C MET A 367 -3.38 12.96 16.54
N HIS A 368 -2.60 11.92 16.70
CA HIS A 368 -3.09 10.57 16.96
C HIS A 368 -2.31 9.89 18.09
N ILE A 369 -2.96 8.92 18.73
CA ILE A 369 -2.28 7.93 19.57
C ILE A 369 -1.66 6.88 18.64
N THR A 370 -0.36 6.67 18.77
CA THR A 370 0.40 5.70 17.97
C THR A 370 1.12 4.70 18.86
N SER A 371 1.26 3.49 18.37
CA SER A 371 2.11 2.45 18.97
C SER A 371 2.93 1.76 17.89
N THR A 372 4.01 1.12 18.29
CA THR A 372 4.85 0.31 17.39
C THR A 372 4.92 -1.10 17.91
N VAL A 373 4.46 -2.05 17.10
CA VAL A 373 4.60 -3.49 17.37
C VAL A 373 5.66 -4.03 16.43
N GLN A 374 6.65 -4.72 17.00
CA GLN A 374 7.75 -5.33 16.27
C GLN A 374 7.84 -6.82 16.56
N GLY A 375 8.32 -7.60 15.60
CA GLY A 375 8.62 -9.01 15.74
C GLY A 375 9.75 -9.45 14.80
N LYS A 376 10.59 -10.40 15.22
CA LYS A 376 11.59 -10.98 14.34
C LYS A 376 10.96 -12.12 13.57
N ILE A 377 10.95 -12.06 12.23
CA ILE A 377 10.37 -13.11 11.39
C ILE A 377 11.13 -14.43 11.56
N ARG A 378 10.41 -15.54 11.65
CA ARG A 378 11.01 -16.88 11.68
C ARG A 378 11.63 -17.21 10.31
N PRO A 379 12.75 -17.99 10.26
CA PRO A 379 13.47 -18.27 9.02
C PRO A 379 12.67 -18.99 7.93
N GLU A 380 11.61 -19.73 8.32
CA GLU A 380 10.73 -20.45 7.40
C GLU A 380 9.67 -19.58 6.73
N PHE A 381 9.49 -18.32 7.18
CA PHE A 381 8.53 -17.38 6.64
C PHE A 381 9.21 -16.25 5.85
N ASP A 382 8.44 -15.62 4.98
CA ASP A 382 8.89 -14.51 4.13
C ASP A 382 7.86 -13.35 4.10
N ALA A 383 8.10 -12.38 3.22
CA ALA A 383 7.24 -11.22 3.05
C ALA A 383 5.79 -11.58 2.65
N LEU A 384 5.60 -12.64 1.86
CA LEU A 384 4.26 -13.09 1.46
C LEU A 384 3.50 -13.69 2.64
N ASP A 385 4.19 -14.40 3.54
CA ASP A 385 3.57 -14.90 4.77
C ASP A 385 3.18 -13.76 5.71
N ALA A 386 3.97 -12.67 5.72
CA ALA A 386 3.63 -11.47 6.48
C ALA A 386 2.35 -10.78 5.96
N ILE A 387 2.16 -10.73 4.64
CA ILE A 387 0.90 -10.25 4.05
C ILE A 387 -0.25 -11.17 4.44
N ASN A 388 -0.11 -12.49 4.31
CA ASN A 388 -1.16 -13.45 4.68
C ASN A 388 -1.54 -13.38 6.17
N ALA A 389 -0.59 -13.10 7.04
CA ALA A 389 -0.84 -12.99 8.48
C ALA A 389 -1.61 -11.71 8.86
N ALA A 390 -1.32 -10.59 8.17
CA ALA A 390 -1.86 -9.28 8.49
C ALA A 390 -3.14 -8.93 7.72
N LEU A 391 -3.27 -9.37 6.46
CA LEU A 391 -4.38 -9.00 5.57
C LEU A 391 -5.65 -9.83 5.86
N PRO A 392 -6.84 -9.17 5.84
CA PRO A 392 -7.01 -7.72 5.89
C PRO A 392 -6.72 -7.16 7.28
N ALA A 393 -6.41 -5.86 7.31
CA ALA A 393 -6.16 -5.17 8.57
C ALA A 393 -7.38 -5.23 9.49
N GLY A 394 -7.15 -5.33 10.80
CA GLY A 394 -8.23 -5.31 11.77
C GLY A 394 -9.00 -4.00 11.82
N THR A 395 -8.32 -2.90 11.57
CA THR A 395 -8.89 -1.55 11.41
C THR A 395 -9.88 -1.43 10.24
N LEU A 396 -9.86 -2.39 9.32
CA LEU A 396 -10.75 -2.45 8.15
C LEU A 396 -11.68 -3.68 8.16
N SER A 397 -11.52 -4.59 9.12
CA SER A 397 -12.37 -5.78 9.26
C SER A 397 -13.15 -5.74 10.58
N GLY A 398 -12.49 -6.01 11.67
CA GLY A 398 -13.06 -6.03 13.02
C GLY A 398 -12.46 -7.11 13.89
N ALA A 399 -13.08 -7.36 15.03
CA ALA A 399 -12.62 -8.30 16.03
C ALA A 399 -13.79 -9.15 16.59
N PRO A 400 -13.71 -10.49 16.63
CA PRO A 400 -12.69 -11.36 16.02
C PRO A 400 -12.68 -11.27 14.47
N LYS A 401 -11.48 -11.24 13.86
CA LYS A 401 -11.27 -10.91 12.45
C LYS A 401 -12.14 -11.72 11.48
N ILE A 402 -12.10 -13.06 11.56
CA ILE A 402 -12.80 -13.92 10.58
C ILE A 402 -14.32 -13.74 10.67
N ARG A 403 -14.88 -13.73 11.87
CA ARG A 403 -16.32 -13.53 12.04
C ARG A 403 -16.77 -12.14 11.58
N ALA A 404 -15.99 -11.11 11.84
CA ALA A 404 -16.27 -9.78 11.34
C ALA A 404 -16.28 -9.73 9.79
N ILE A 405 -15.35 -10.43 9.11
CA ILE A 405 -15.30 -10.52 7.65
C ILE A 405 -16.56 -11.21 7.10
N GLU A 406 -17.01 -12.33 7.71
CA GLU A 406 -18.26 -13.03 7.32
C GLU A 406 -19.46 -12.08 7.37
N ILE A 407 -19.60 -11.37 8.50
CA ILE A 407 -20.70 -10.42 8.71
C ILE A 407 -20.65 -9.26 7.71
N LEU A 408 -19.46 -8.71 7.48
CA LEU A 408 -19.28 -7.62 6.51
C LEU A 408 -19.62 -8.06 5.08
N HIS A 409 -19.25 -9.30 4.72
CA HIS A 409 -19.59 -9.85 3.43
C HIS A 409 -21.10 -10.08 3.26
N GLU A 410 -21.80 -10.43 4.32
CA GLU A 410 -23.27 -10.54 4.34
C GLU A 410 -23.95 -9.19 4.18
N LEU A 411 -23.44 -8.14 4.84
CA LEU A 411 -24.06 -6.83 4.94
C LEU A 411 -23.73 -5.89 3.77
N GLU A 412 -22.56 -6.02 3.16
CA GLU A 412 -22.13 -5.16 2.04
C GLU A 412 -22.69 -5.65 0.70
N LYS A 413 -23.05 -4.70 -0.18
CA LYS A 413 -23.68 -4.97 -1.49
C LYS A 413 -22.68 -5.39 -2.56
N SER A 414 -21.40 -5.06 -2.40
CA SER A 414 -20.34 -5.31 -3.39
C SER A 414 -19.02 -5.70 -2.75
N PRO A 415 -18.17 -6.45 -3.46
CA PRO A 415 -16.81 -6.75 -3.03
C PRO A 415 -16.01 -5.45 -2.76
N ARG A 416 -15.08 -5.51 -1.83
CA ARG A 416 -14.23 -4.38 -1.47
C ARG A 416 -13.13 -4.12 -2.48
N GLY A 417 -12.61 -5.18 -3.09
CA GLY A 417 -11.51 -5.12 -4.03
C GLY A 417 -10.24 -4.56 -3.36
N ILE A 418 -9.70 -3.49 -3.92
CA ILE A 418 -8.45 -2.89 -3.42
C ILE A 418 -8.63 -2.17 -2.08
N TYR A 419 -9.85 -1.71 -1.77
CA TYR A 419 -10.13 -1.06 -0.48
C TYR A 419 -9.99 -2.04 0.69
N GLY A 420 -9.16 -1.68 1.66
CA GLY A 420 -8.80 -2.56 2.79
C GLY A 420 -7.80 -3.66 2.44
N GLY A 421 -7.33 -3.70 1.19
CA GLY A 421 -6.23 -4.55 0.73
C GLY A 421 -4.86 -4.00 1.09
N ALA A 422 -3.79 -4.63 0.57
CA ALA A 422 -2.40 -4.21 0.74
C ALA A 422 -1.85 -3.59 -0.54
N ILE A 423 -1.20 -2.43 -0.45
CA ILE A 423 -0.58 -1.73 -1.58
C ILE A 423 0.87 -1.40 -1.23
N GLY A 424 1.81 -1.70 -2.12
CA GLY A 424 3.21 -1.37 -1.91
C GLY A 424 4.16 -2.24 -2.71
N TYR A 425 5.28 -2.65 -2.10
CA TYR A 425 6.31 -3.41 -2.78
C TYR A 425 6.84 -4.60 -1.98
N LEU A 426 7.33 -5.62 -2.72
CA LEU A 426 8.14 -6.72 -2.23
C LEU A 426 9.49 -6.67 -2.96
N ASP A 427 10.57 -6.41 -2.22
CA ASP A 427 11.92 -6.29 -2.77
C ASP A 427 12.59 -7.65 -3.01
N PHE A 428 13.43 -7.76 -4.03
CA PHE A 428 14.20 -8.98 -4.34
C PHE A 428 15.13 -9.45 -3.21
N SER A 429 15.50 -8.55 -2.29
CA SER A 429 16.30 -8.91 -1.11
C SER A 429 15.46 -9.43 0.07
N GLY A 430 14.13 -9.52 -0.10
CA GLY A 430 13.18 -9.96 0.91
C GLY A 430 12.64 -8.86 1.83
N ASN A 431 13.00 -7.59 1.62
CA ASN A 431 12.31 -6.48 2.26
C ASN A 431 10.91 -6.28 1.68
N MET A 432 10.02 -5.69 2.44
CA MET A 432 8.67 -5.36 2.02
C MET A 432 8.16 -4.15 2.78
N ASP A 433 7.36 -3.33 2.10
CA ASP A 433 6.63 -2.25 2.75
C ASP A 433 5.28 -2.09 2.05
N VAL A 434 4.19 -2.35 2.78
CA VAL A 434 2.82 -2.29 2.27
C VAL A 434 1.91 -1.54 3.23
N CYS A 435 1.13 -0.63 2.67
CA CYS A 435 0.10 0.10 3.39
C CYS A 435 -1.28 -0.53 3.17
N ILE A 436 -2.24 -0.12 3.99
CA ILE A 436 -3.65 -0.46 3.82
C ILE A 436 -4.23 0.39 2.69
N GLY A 437 -4.98 -0.24 1.79
CA GLY A 437 -5.68 0.44 0.68
C GLY A 437 -6.87 1.26 1.15
N ILE A 438 -6.61 2.44 1.71
CA ILE A 438 -7.60 3.42 2.17
C ILE A 438 -7.26 4.81 1.67
N ARG A 439 -8.21 5.75 1.77
CA ARG A 439 -8.02 7.13 1.28
C ARG A 439 -7.53 7.15 -0.16
N MET A 440 -8.18 6.36 -1.01
CA MET A 440 -7.77 6.11 -2.37
C MET A 440 -8.91 6.20 -3.36
N ALA A 441 -8.57 6.41 -4.62
CA ALA A 441 -9.46 6.28 -5.76
C ALA A 441 -8.90 5.30 -6.78
N VAL A 442 -9.79 4.61 -7.45
CA VAL A 442 -9.48 3.68 -8.55
C VAL A 442 -10.28 4.09 -9.77
N ALA A 443 -9.59 4.33 -10.90
CA ALA A 443 -10.23 4.50 -12.20
C ALA A 443 -10.12 3.20 -13.01
N LYS A 444 -11.25 2.70 -13.45
CA LYS A 444 -11.36 1.47 -14.24
C LYS A 444 -12.64 1.47 -15.08
N GLN A 445 -12.55 1.03 -16.33
CA GLN A 445 -13.72 0.85 -17.23
C GLN A 445 -14.62 2.09 -17.33
N GLY A 446 -14.02 3.30 -17.43
CA GLY A 446 -14.78 4.56 -17.57
C GLY A 446 -15.45 5.04 -16.29
N LYS A 447 -15.11 4.47 -15.14
CA LYS A 447 -15.62 4.87 -13.82
C LYS A 447 -14.49 5.16 -12.84
N VAL A 448 -14.80 6.00 -11.85
CA VAL A 448 -13.94 6.21 -10.68
C VAL A 448 -14.67 5.78 -9.41
N PHE A 449 -13.93 5.10 -8.52
CA PHE A 449 -14.43 4.52 -7.28
C PHE A 449 -13.67 5.11 -6.10
N VAL A 450 -14.43 5.46 -5.07
CA VAL A 450 -13.91 5.84 -3.74
C VAL A 450 -14.72 5.06 -2.70
N ARG A 451 -14.06 4.36 -1.78
CA ARG A 451 -14.74 3.63 -0.69
C ARG A 451 -14.20 4.10 0.66
N SER A 452 -15.06 4.12 1.65
CA SER A 452 -14.73 4.49 3.02
C SER A 452 -15.64 3.76 4.01
N GLY A 453 -15.17 3.54 5.23
CA GLY A 453 -15.91 2.87 6.28
C GLY A 453 -15.64 3.47 7.65
N GLY A 454 -16.46 3.12 8.63
CA GLY A 454 -16.34 3.49 10.04
C GLY A 454 -16.38 2.27 10.94
N GLY A 455 -15.68 2.32 12.07
CA GLY A 455 -15.66 1.26 13.07
C GLY A 455 -16.91 1.27 13.93
N VAL A 456 -17.81 0.30 13.74
CA VAL A 456 -19.04 0.17 14.51
C VAL A 456 -18.79 -0.63 15.78
N VAL A 457 -19.10 -0.03 16.91
CA VAL A 457 -19.10 -0.63 18.24
C VAL A 457 -20.50 -0.55 18.86
N LYS A 458 -20.66 -1.14 20.06
CA LYS A 458 -21.96 -1.22 20.75
C LYS A 458 -22.69 0.13 20.87
N ASP A 459 -21.94 1.19 21.19
CA ASP A 459 -22.47 2.52 21.48
C ASP A 459 -22.41 3.48 20.28
N SER A 460 -22.09 2.96 19.07
CA SER A 460 -22.09 3.74 17.83
C SER A 460 -23.47 4.33 17.53
N ILE A 461 -23.49 5.59 17.07
CA ILE A 461 -24.70 6.26 16.64
C ILE A 461 -24.79 6.16 15.11
N PRO A 462 -25.80 5.49 14.52
CA PRO A 462 -25.88 5.19 13.09
C PRO A 462 -25.66 6.41 12.16
N GLN A 463 -26.26 7.56 12.50
CA GLN A 463 -26.11 8.80 11.74
C GLN A 463 -24.67 9.32 11.74
N ASN A 464 -23.98 9.20 12.89
CA ASN A 464 -22.59 9.64 13.01
C ASN A 464 -21.66 8.74 12.20
N GLU A 465 -21.90 7.42 12.22
CA GLU A 465 -21.11 6.46 11.43
C GLU A 465 -21.29 6.70 9.92
N TYR A 466 -22.51 6.97 9.46
CA TYR A 466 -22.72 7.37 8.08
C TYR A 466 -21.96 8.66 7.73
N GLN A 467 -22.07 9.70 8.58
CA GLN A 467 -21.38 10.97 8.35
C GLN A 467 -19.85 10.78 8.33
N GLU A 468 -19.33 9.88 9.15
CA GLU A 468 -17.90 9.54 9.16
C GLU A 468 -17.46 8.97 7.81
N THR A 469 -18.25 8.06 7.20
CA THR A 469 -17.93 7.55 5.86
C THR A 469 -17.91 8.67 4.81
N VAL A 470 -18.85 9.62 4.89
CA VAL A 470 -18.89 10.78 4.00
C VAL A 470 -17.63 11.62 4.17
N ASN A 471 -17.27 11.95 5.40
CA ASN A 471 -16.10 12.78 5.72
C ASN A 471 -14.78 12.12 5.27
N LYS A 472 -14.65 10.78 5.48
CA LYS A 472 -13.47 10.03 5.07
C LYS A 472 -13.30 9.95 3.54
N ALA A 473 -14.38 9.97 2.77
CA ALA A 473 -14.33 9.98 1.31
C ALA A 473 -14.09 11.40 0.73
N GLN A 474 -14.45 12.44 1.48
CA GLN A 474 -14.53 13.80 0.97
C GLN A 474 -13.23 14.34 0.41
N SER A 475 -12.10 14.13 1.10
CA SER A 475 -10.79 14.62 0.65
C SER A 475 -10.40 14.07 -0.72
N MET A 476 -10.68 12.79 -0.97
CA MET A 476 -10.41 12.14 -2.25
C MET A 476 -11.35 12.65 -3.35
N ILE A 477 -12.64 12.78 -3.05
CA ILE A 477 -13.64 13.28 -3.99
C ILE A 477 -13.32 14.74 -4.39
N GLU A 478 -12.91 15.57 -3.44
CA GLU A 478 -12.50 16.94 -3.72
C GLU A 478 -11.23 17.01 -4.56
N ALA A 479 -10.26 16.11 -4.30
CA ALA A 479 -9.05 16.02 -5.11
C ALA A 479 -9.38 15.67 -6.56
N ILE A 480 -10.32 14.75 -6.80
CA ILE A 480 -10.78 14.38 -8.13
C ILE A 480 -11.53 15.55 -8.80
N LYS A 481 -12.38 16.29 -8.05
CA LYS A 481 -13.12 17.44 -8.57
C LYS A 481 -12.24 18.62 -8.95
N LYS A 482 -11.07 18.76 -8.30
CA LYS A 482 -10.08 19.83 -8.54
C LYS A 482 -9.01 19.44 -9.57
N ALA A 483 -9.02 18.21 -10.03
CA ALA A 483 -8.05 17.66 -10.98
C ALA A 483 -8.43 17.97 -12.43
#